data_a103c9c8ecd86dce6a4ef8649dd293fc
#
_entry.id   a103c9c8ecd86dce6a4ef8649dd293fc
#
_cell.length_a   1.000
_cell.length_b   1.000
_cell.length_c   1.000
_cell.angle_alpha   90.00
_cell.angle_beta   90.00
_cell.angle_gamma   90.00
#
_symmetry.space_group_name_H-M   'P 1'
#
loop_
_entity.id
_entity.type
_entity.pdbx_description
1 polymer ?
#
loop_
_entity_poly.entity_id
_entity_poly.type
_entity_poly.pdbx_seq_one_letter_code
_entity_poly.pdbx_strand_id
1 'polypeptide(L)'
;MAGEKLLKGLEKFQIKSDSENKIFEKLDKYIQEIILFNSAYNLTNTSDYDEISINHILDSISAAEQIKNLAKSLSKNEIKIADIGSGGGLPGIPLAIVLPEFQFFLVERMDKRCAFLENEKAILSLDNVTVIKSEAEKIAS
;
A
#
# COMPACT_ATOMS: atom_id res chain seq x y z
N MET A 1 -2.33 22.36 -6.77
CA MET A 1 -1.68 21.30 -7.56
C MET A 1 -1.91 19.95 -6.92
N ALA A 2 -2.22 18.94 -7.71
CA ALA A 2 -2.41 17.61 -7.18
C ALA A 2 -1.14 17.11 -6.51
N GLY A 3 -1.27 16.48 -5.35
CA GLY A 3 -0.12 15.96 -4.62
C GLY A 3 0.40 16.84 -3.51
N GLU A 4 -0.06 18.08 -3.40
CA GLU A 4 0.40 18.96 -2.31
C GLU A 4 0.03 18.41 -0.93
N LYS A 5 -1.20 17.93 -0.79
CA LYS A 5 -1.67 17.37 0.49
C LYS A 5 -0.94 16.08 0.81
N LEU A 6 -0.64 15.28 -0.21
CA LEU A 6 0.14 14.07 -0.03
C LEU A 6 1.56 14.39 0.46
N LEU A 7 2.22 15.36 -0.19
CA LEU A 7 3.56 15.80 0.21
C LEU A 7 3.58 16.31 1.66
N LYS A 8 2.61 17.15 2.01
CA LYS A 8 2.52 17.69 3.37
C LYS A 8 2.31 16.59 4.39
N GLY A 9 1.48 15.59 4.06
CA GLY A 9 1.26 14.45 4.94
C GLY A 9 2.52 13.61 5.13
N LEU A 10 3.29 13.37 4.07
CA LEU A 10 4.56 12.65 4.18
C LEU A 10 5.55 13.39 5.07
N GLU A 11 5.65 14.71 4.93
CA GLU A 11 6.50 15.54 5.78
C GLU A 11 6.07 15.43 7.25
N LYS A 12 4.77 15.46 7.51
CA LYS A 12 4.23 15.35 8.86
C LYS A 12 4.59 14.03 9.53
N PHE A 13 4.65 12.95 8.76
CA PHE A 13 5.08 11.63 9.25
C PHE A 13 6.59 11.46 9.20
N GLN A 14 7.33 12.49 8.81
CA GLN A 14 8.79 12.45 8.70
C GLN A 14 9.28 11.40 7.70
N ILE A 15 8.52 11.20 6.64
CA ILE A 15 8.86 10.30 5.55
C ILE A 15 9.48 11.11 4.42
N LYS A 16 10.74 10.82 4.10
CA LYS A 16 11.46 11.51 3.03
C LYS A 16 11.32 10.73 1.72
N SER A 17 10.89 11.45 0.68
CA SER A 17 10.88 10.92 -0.69
C SER A 17 12.04 11.52 -1.44
N ASP A 18 12.85 10.67 -2.09
CA ASP A 18 14.02 11.11 -2.86
C ASP A 18 14.10 10.38 -4.20
N SER A 19 15.18 10.62 -4.95
CA SER A 19 15.37 10.03 -6.26
C SER A 19 15.67 8.54 -6.22
N GLU A 20 16.07 8.01 -5.07
CA GLU A 20 16.33 6.58 -4.91
C GLU A 20 15.09 5.80 -4.51
N ASN A 21 14.41 6.24 -3.43
CA ASN A 21 13.24 5.51 -2.92
C ASN A 21 11.95 5.82 -3.67
N LYS A 22 11.85 6.99 -4.28
CA LYS A 22 10.70 7.41 -5.10
C LYS A 22 9.34 7.23 -4.41
N ILE A 23 9.30 7.47 -3.10
CA ILE A 23 8.08 7.24 -2.31
C ILE A 23 6.92 8.08 -2.83
N PHE A 24 7.13 9.39 -3.00
CA PHE A 24 6.05 10.26 -3.50
C PHE A 24 5.58 9.81 -4.88
N GLU A 25 6.51 9.55 -5.79
CA GLU A 25 6.17 9.16 -7.16
C GLU A 25 5.38 7.86 -7.20
N LYS A 26 5.75 6.90 -6.36
CA LYS A 26 5.02 5.62 -6.28
C LYS A 26 3.63 5.80 -5.69
N LEU A 27 3.50 6.58 -4.63
CA LEU A 27 2.18 6.86 -4.03
C LEU A 27 1.29 7.62 -4.99
N ASP A 28 1.85 8.63 -5.67
CA ASP A 28 1.11 9.42 -6.67
C ASP A 28 0.61 8.51 -7.80
N LYS A 29 1.48 7.65 -8.33
CA LYS A 29 1.10 6.71 -9.39
C LYS A 29 0.02 5.74 -8.91
N TYR A 30 0.14 5.24 -7.70
CA TYR A 30 -0.86 4.34 -7.13
C TYR A 30 -2.23 5.01 -7.03
N ILE A 31 -2.28 6.27 -6.57
CA ILE A 31 -3.53 7.03 -6.50
C ILE A 31 -4.14 7.18 -7.89
N GLN A 32 -3.33 7.52 -8.88
CA GLN A 32 -3.80 7.66 -10.26
C GLN A 32 -4.34 6.33 -10.80
N GLU A 33 -3.71 5.21 -10.46
CA GLU A 33 -4.17 3.89 -10.86
C GLU A 33 -5.50 3.53 -10.18
N ILE A 34 -5.66 3.87 -8.90
CA ILE A 34 -6.95 3.68 -8.22
C ILE A 34 -8.05 4.45 -8.96
N ILE A 35 -7.80 5.70 -9.28
CA ILE A 35 -8.77 6.55 -10.00
C ILE A 35 -9.11 5.93 -11.35
N LEU A 36 -8.10 5.48 -12.07
CA LEU A 36 -8.27 4.91 -13.41
C LEU A 36 -9.12 3.64 -13.38
N PHE A 37 -8.89 2.76 -12.43
CA PHE A 37 -9.55 1.45 -12.39
C PHE A 37 -10.76 1.37 -11.47
N ASN A 38 -11.07 2.46 -10.76
CA ASN A 38 -12.12 2.43 -9.73
C ASN A 38 -13.50 2.08 -10.28
N SER A 39 -13.83 2.57 -11.47
CA SER A 39 -15.13 2.28 -12.10
C SER A 39 -15.30 0.81 -12.45
N ALA A 40 -14.21 0.11 -12.76
CA ALA A 40 -14.24 -1.30 -13.13
C ALA A 40 -14.12 -2.22 -11.92
N TYR A 41 -13.30 -1.86 -10.93
CA TYR A 41 -12.95 -2.74 -9.82
C TYR A 41 -13.52 -2.32 -8.47
N ASN A 42 -14.12 -1.14 -8.38
CA ASN A 42 -14.74 -0.64 -7.16
C ASN A 42 -13.76 -0.69 -5.97
N LEU A 43 -12.60 -0.04 -6.16
CA LEU A 43 -11.49 -0.11 -5.21
C LEU A 43 -11.68 0.79 -3.98
N THR A 44 -12.25 1.97 -4.19
CA THR A 44 -12.55 2.92 -3.12
C THR A 44 -13.91 3.58 -3.41
N ASN A 45 -14.50 4.21 -2.40
CA ASN A 45 -15.79 4.88 -2.54
C ASN A 45 -15.70 6.30 -3.13
N THR A 46 -14.50 6.73 -3.50
CA THR A 46 -14.26 8.04 -4.10
C THR A 46 -13.19 7.92 -5.19
N SER A 47 -13.25 8.82 -6.17
CA SER A 47 -12.21 8.96 -7.18
C SER A 47 -11.55 10.34 -7.11
N ASP A 48 -11.76 11.07 -6.02
CA ASP A 48 -11.09 12.34 -5.79
C ASP A 48 -9.68 12.12 -5.26
N TYR A 49 -8.68 12.71 -5.91
CA TYR A 49 -7.27 12.52 -5.57
C TYR A 49 -6.98 12.89 -4.11
N ASP A 50 -7.45 14.05 -3.66
CA ASP A 50 -7.17 14.51 -2.30
C ASP A 50 -7.85 13.65 -1.24
N GLU A 51 -9.08 13.20 -1.49
CA GLU A 51 -9.77 12.31 -0.57
C GLU A 51 -9.06 10.97 -0.45
N ILE A 52 -8.60 10.42 -1.58
CA ILE A 52 -7.83 9.18 -1.58
C ILE A 52 -6.53 9.38 -0.81
N SER A 53 -5.84 10.49 -1.06
CA SER A 53 -4.58 10.81 -0.37
C SER A 53 -4.76 10.84 1.15
N ILE A 54 -5.76 11.55 1.63
CA ILE A 54 -5.97 11.79 3.06
C ILE A 54 -6.61 10.57 3.74
N ASN A 55 -7.72 10.09 3.18
CA ASN A 55 -8.55 9.10 3.85
C ASN A 55 -8.06 7.67 3.66
N HIS A 56 -7.23 7.42 2.65
CA HIS A 56 -6.74 6.08 2.36
C HIS A 56 -5.23 5.96 2.45
N ILE A 57 -4.49 6.83 1.74
CA ILE A 57 -3.03 6.69 1.69
C ILE A 57 -2.38 7.13 2.99
N LEU A 58 -2.63 8.35 3.43
CA LEU A 58 -2.02 8.86 4.66
C LEU A 58 -2.53 8.13 5.89
N ASP A 59 -3.78 7.72 5.88
CA ASP A 59 -4.34 6.90 6.96
C ASP A 59 -3.61 5.55 7.05
N SER A 60 -3.37 4.90 5.92
CA SER A 60 -2.61 3.66 5.87
C SER A 60 -1.19 3.85 6.40
N ILE A 61 -0.51 4.90 5.95
CA ILE A 61 0.87 5.19 6.31
C ILE A 61 1.01 5.53 7.80
N SER A 62 -0.05 6.04 8.42
CA SER A 62 -0.02 6.38 9.86
C SER A 62 0.35 5.20 10.75
N ALA A 63 0.18 3.97 10.27
CA ALA A 63 0.54 2.76 11.00
C ALA A 63 2.03 2.39 10.90
N ALA A 64 2.77 3.04 10.01
CA ALA A 64 4.16 2.64 9.72
C ALA A 64 5.08 2.70 10.94
N GLU A 65 4.95 3.76 11.73
CA GLU A 65 5.80 3.93 12.93
C GLU A 65 5.56 2.81 13.94
N GLN A 66 4.31 2.46 14.16
CA GLN A 66 3.93 1.38 15.08
C GLN A 66 4.45 0.03 14.59
N ILE A 67 4.39 -0.20 13.27
CA ILE A 67 4.91 -1.43 12.67
C ILE A 67 6.42 -1.51 12.88
N LYS A 68 7.14 -0.42 12.66
CA LYS A 68 8.59 -0.38 12.89
C LYS A 68 8.95 -0.68 14.34
N ASN A 69 8.21 -0.10 15.28
CA ASN A 69 8.44 -0.32 16.71
C ASN A 69 8.18 -1.77 17.10
N LEU A 70 7.10 -2.34 16.59
CA LEU A 70 6.79 -3.75 16.84
C LEU A 70 7.86 -4.66 16.27
N ALA A 71 8.35 -4.38 15.06
CA ALA A 71 9.38 -5.15 14.40
C ALA A 71 10.68 -5.17 15.24
N LYS A 72 11.05 -4.02 15.80
CA LYS A 72 12.23 -3.93 16.68
C LYS A 72 12.06 -4.83 17.89
N SER A 73 10.87 -4.85 18.50
CA SER A 73 10.61 -5.66 19.71
C SER A 73 10.68 -7.16 19.42
N LEU A 74 10.43 -7.58 18.19
CA LEU A 74 10.47 -8.99 17.80
C LEU A 74 11.89 -9.51 17.55
N SER A 75 12.86 -8.62 17.41
CA SER A 75 14.28 -8.95 17.21
C SER A 75 14.52 -9.96 16.07
N LYS A 76 13.75 -9.84 15.00
CA LYS A 76 13.88 -10.71 13.83
C LYS A 76 14.61 -10.00 12.70
N ASN A 77 15.38 -10.76 11.93
CA ASN A 77 16.10 -10.23 10.77
C ASN A 77 15.18 -9.95 9.59
N GLU A 78 14.10 -10.71 9.47
CA GLU A 78 13.15 -10.58 8.39
C GLU A 78 11.72 -10.45 8.94
N ILE A 79 11.04 -9.39 8.56
CA ILE A 79 9.66 -9.12 9.00
C ILE A 79 8.72 -9.36 7.83
N LYS A 80 7.70 -10.18 8.08
CA LYS A 80 6.65 -10.49 7.10
C LYS A 80 5.32 -9.98 7.63
N ILE A 81 4.59 -9.29 6.77
CA ILE A 81 3.30 -8.68 7.12
C ILE A 81 2.26 -9.17 6.12
N ALA A 82 1.14 -9.67 6.63
CA ALA A 82 0.03 -10.11 5.78
C ALA A 82 -1.12 -9.11 5.88
N ASP A 83 -1.61 -8.67 4.73
CA ASP A 83 -2.79 -7.84 4.61
C ASP A 83 -3.92 -8.75 4.09
N ILE A 84 -4.80 -9.17 4.98
CA ILE A 84 -5.88 -10.10 4.67
C ILE A 84 -7.10 -9.34 4.16
N GLY A 85 -7.57 -9.70 2.96
CA GLY A 85 -8.67 -9.01 2.32
C GLY A 85 -8.23 -7.67 1.75
N SER A 86 -7.11 -7.66 1.05
CA SER A 86 -6.45 -6.43 0.59
C SER A 86 -7.32 -5.52 -0.29
N GLY A 87 -8.29 -6.08 -1.02
CA GLY A 87 -9.11 -5.28 -1.91
C GLY A 87 -8.29 -4.54 -2.95
N GLY A 88 -8.31 -3.22 -2.89
CA GLY A 88 -7.50 -2.36 -3.76
C GLY A 88 -6.07 -2.16 -3.29
N GLY A 89 -5.64 -2.90 -2.27
CA GLY A 89 -4.28 -2.82 -1.76
C GLY A 89 -4.11 -1.90 -0.56
N LEU A 90 -5.18 -1.61 0.15
CA LEU A 90 -5.14 -0.73 1.33
C LEU A 90 -5.36 -1.58 2.60
N PRO A 91 -4.51 -1.44 3.60
CA PRO A 91 -3.37 -0.53 3.72
C PRO A 91 -2.04 -1.08 3.16
N GLY A 92 -2.03 -2.28 2.60
CA GLY A 92 -0.81 -3.01 2.26
C GLY A 92 0.13 -2.31 1.29
N ILE A 93 -0.39 -1.78 0.16
CA ILE A 93 0.47 -1.15 -0.85
C ILE A 93 1.12 0.12 -0.34
N PRO A 94 0.40 1.09 0.25
CA PRO A 94 1.07 2.26 0.82
C PRO A 94 2.13 1.90 1.86
N LEU A 95 1.85 0.93 2.72
CA LEU A 95 2.81 0.49 3.73
C LEU A 95 4.04 -0.16 3.08
N ALA A 96 3.85 -0.97 2.06
CA ALA A 96 4.96 -1.60 1.34
C ALA A 96 5.87 -0.56 0.68
N ILE A 97 5.28 0.53 0.18
CA ILE A 97 6.03 1.62 -0.44
C ILE A 97 6.93 2.32 0.58
N VAL A 98 6.40 2.61 1.77
CA VAL A 98 7.16 3.35 2.80
C VAL A 98 8.01 2.45 3.69
N LEU A 99 7.80 1.14 3.65
CA LEU A 99 8.55 0.16 4.44
C LEU A 99 9.18 -0.89 3.52
N PRO A 100 10.13 -0.49 2.64
CA PRO A 100 10.67 -1.41 1.64
C PRO A 100 11.48 -2.57 2.23
N GLU A 101 11.94 -2.44 3.46
CA GLU A 101 12.71 -3.47 4.15
C GLU A 101 11.87 -4.64 4.66
N PHE A 102 10.54 -4.51 4.70
CA PHE A 102 9.63 -5.55 5.16
C PHE A 102 8.98 -6.27 3.99
N GLN A 103 8.61 -7.54 4.17
CA GLN A 103 7.92 -8.34 3.18
C GLN A 103 6.43 -8.28 3.42
N PHE A 104 5.66 -7.93 2.38
CA PHE A 104 4.21 -7.80 2.45
C PHE A 104 3.53 -8.87 1.60
N PHE A 105 2.55 -9.54 2.21
CA PHE A 105 1.73 -10.54 1.54
C PHE A 105 0.31 -10.00 1.46
N LEU A 106 -0.15 -9.71 0.25
CA LEU A 106 -1.50 -9.19 0.01
C LEU A 106 -2.40 -10.37 -0.33
N VAL A 107 -3.28 -10.71 0.58
CA VAL A 107 -4.16 -11.87 0.45
C VAL A 107 -5.54 -11.41 0.00
N GLU A 108 -5.99 -11.86 -1.15
CA GLU A 108 -7.24 -11.45 -1.74
C GLU A 108 -7.91 -12.64 -2.45
N ARG A 109 -9.22 -12.77 -2.31
CA ARG A 109 -9.95 -13.90 -2.91
C ARG A 109 -10.50 -13.61 -4.32
N MET A 110 -10.73 -12.33 -4.66
CA MET A 110 -11.39 -11.95 -5.91
C MET A 110 -10.38 -11.81 -7.05
N ASP A 111 -10.64 -12.52 -8.16
CA ASP A 111 -9.75 -12.52 -9.32
C ASP A 111 -9.42 -11.12 -9.85
N LYS A 112 -10.43 -10.26 -9.98
CA LYS A 112 -10.23 -8.92 -10.52
C LYS A 112 -9.33 -8.07 -9.64
N ARG A 113 -9.50 -8.20 -8.32
CA ARG A 113 -8.67 -7.45 -7.36
C ARG A 113 -7.25 -7.99 -7.32
N CYS A 114 -7.09 -9.31 -7.40
CA CYS A 114 -5.76 -9.91 -7.52
C CYS A 114 -5.04 -9.42 -8.76
N ALA A 115 -5.75 -9.34 -9.89
CA ALA A 115 -5.18 -8.83 -11.13
C ALA A 115 -4.73 -7.37 -10.98
N PHE A 116 -5.54 -6.54 -10.32
CA PHE A 116 -5.17 -5.16 -10.03
C PHE A 116 -3.91 -5.10 -9.17
N LEU A 117 -3.86 -5.88 -8.09
CA LEU A 117 -2.71 -5.90 -7.19
C LEU A 117 -1.42 -6.35 -7.89
N GLU A 118 -1.50 -7.37 -8.75
CA GLU A 118 -0.35 -7.82 -9.53
C GLU A 118 0.11 -6.74 -10.50
N ASN A 119 -0.83 -6.03 -11.12
CA ASN A 119 -0.51 -4.92 -12.01
C ASN A 119 0.20 -3.80 -11.25
N GLU A 120 -0.28 -3.46 -10.04
CA GLU A 120 0.33 -2.43 -9.22
C GLU A 120 1.72 -2.82 -8.76
N LYS A 121 1.91 -4.08 -8.37
CA LYS A 121 3.23 -4.58 -8.03
C LYS A 121 4.23 -4.34 -9.16
N ALA A 122 3.82 -4.63 -10.40
CA ALA A 122 4.67 -4.47 -11.57
C ALA A 122 4.94 -2.99 -11.87
N ILE A 123 3.88 -2.18 -11.92
CA ILE A 123 3.97 -0.76 -12.28
C ILE A 123 4.79 0.04 -11.27
N LEU A 124 4.61 -0.27 -9.98
CA LEU A 124 5.27 0.45 -8.89
C LEU A 124 6.60 -0.18 -8.50
N SER A 125 6.98 -1.27 -9.14
CA SER A 125 8.24 -1.99 -8.85
C SER A 125 8.35 -2.38 -7.36
N LEU A 126 7.31 -3.03 -6.84
CA LEU A 126 7.25 -3.42 -5.44
C LEU A 126 7.83 -4.82 -5.25
N ASP A 127 9.16 -4.89 -5.10
CA ASP A 127 9.86 -6.17 -4.94
C ASP A 127 9.54 -6.85 -3.61
N ASN A 128 9.05 -6.10 -2.64
CA ASN A 128 8.71 -6.60 -1.31
C ASN A 128 7.24 -7.01 -1.17
N VAL A 129 6.51 -7.12 -2.27
CA VAL A 129 5.08 -7.49 -2.26
C VAL A 129 4.88 -8.82 -2.96
N THR A 130 4.10 -9.71 -2.33
CA THR A 130 3.63 -10.96 -2.93
C THR A 130 2.11 -10.97 -2.85
N VAL A 131 1.44 -11.19 -3.98
CA VAL A 131 -0.01 -11.27 -4.03
C VAL A 131 -0.43 -12.73 -3.96
N ILE A 132 -1.32 -13.05 -3.02
CA ILE A 132 -1.81 -14.41 -2.81
C ILE A 132 -3.33 -14.42 -3.03
N LYS A 133 -3.79 -15.21 -3.99
CA LYS A 133 -5.21 -15.42 -4.21
C LYS A 133 -5.69 -16.54 -3.31
N SER A 134 -6.40 -16.18 -2.24
CA SER A 134 -6.92 -17.17 -1.30
C SER A 134 -7.97 -16.55 -0.39
N GLU A 135 -8.76 -17.39 0.24
CA GLU A 135 -9.67 -16.97 1.30
C GLU A 135 -8.93 -16.99 2.63
N ALA A 136 -9.28 -16.06 3.54
CA ALA A 136 -8.59 -15.89 4.81
C ALA A 136 -8.57 -17.19 5.64
N GLU A 137 -9.69 -17.91 5.69
CA GLU A 137 -9.80 -19.18 6.45
C GLU A 137 -8.87 -20.26 5.93
N LYS A 138 -8.52 -20.23 4.64
CA LYS A 138 -7.58 -21.21 4.06
C LYS A 138 -6.14 -20.89 4.46
N ILE A 139 -5.83 -19.61 4.65
CA ILE A 139 -4.51 -19.19 5.09
C ILE A 139 -4.29 -19.57 6.56
N ALA A 140 -5.33 -19.43 7.38
CA ALA A 140 -5.26 -19.71 8.82
C ALA A 140 -5.12 -21.19 9.14
N SER A 141 -5.54 -22.08 8.24
CA SER A 141 -5.40 -23.51 8.44
C SER A 141 -4.08 -24.02 7.88
#